data_4dc077f7692029c0a454b08db2451ef4
#
_entry.id   4dc077f7692029c0a454b08db2451ef4
#
_cell.length_a   1.000
_cell.length_b   1.000
_cell.length_c   1.000
_cell.angle_alpha   90.00
_cell.angle_beta   90.00
_cell.angle_gamma   90.00
#
_symmetry.space_group_name_H-M   'P 1'
#
loop_
_entity.id
_entity.type
_entity.pdbx_description
1 polymer ?
#
loop_
_entity_poly.entity_id
_entity_poly.type
_entity_poly.pdbx_seq_one_letter_code
_entity_poly.pdbx_strand_id
1 'polypeptide(L)'
;MSTAHNAYNAGIMQKTGKAFADEFFAEENQTVHESNAVVLVLMKSDEIDAIVEDIVLGEGKKKNPSIVVEDKAGFWWIKADGAIEIDAADAADLLGKPFSVYDLLVNVSSTVGRSYTLGTKFTITSELMGLDRALTDI
;
A
#
# COMPACT_ATOMS: atom_id res chain seq x y z
N MET A 1 -3.08 23.73 13.81
CA MET A 1 -2.54 24.06 13.65
C MET A 1 -2.19 24.34 13.53
N SER A 2 -2.50 23.70 13.17
CA SER A 2 -1.90 23.96 12.81
C SER A 2 -1.47 24.13 12.57
N THR A 3 -1.69 23.91 12.13
CA THR A 3 -0.97 24.11 11.62
C THR A 3 -0.51 24.29 11.44
N ALA A 4 -0.64 24.27 11.20
CA ALA A 4 0.06 24.42 10.75
C ALA A 4 0.34 24.42 10.71
N HIS A 5 0.09 24.36 10.51
CA HIS A 5 0.73 24.39 10.17
C HIS A 5 0.96 24.61 9.92
N ASN A 6 0.76 24.59 9.45
CA ASN A 6 1.36 24.85 8.83
C ASN A 6 1.72 24.98 8.56
N ALA A 7 1.65 24.95 8.26
CA ALA A 7 2.30 25.02 7.55
C ALA A 7 2.64 24.84 7.40
N TYR A 8 2.58 24.74 7.18
CA TYR A 8 3.24 24.52 6.65
C TYR A 8 3.08 24.39 6.59
N ASN A 9 2.88 24.44 6.30
CA ASN A 9 3.04 24.32 5.83
C ASN A 9 2.77 24.08 5.76
N ALA A 10 2.43 24.13 5.54
CA ALA A 10 2.40 24.01 5.09
C ALA A 10 2.17 23.76 5.18
N GLY A 11 2.06 23.67 5.05
CA GLY A 11 2.18 23.54 4.72
C GLY A 11 2.09 23.02 4.76
N ILE A 12 2.02 23.29 4.45
CA ILE A 12 2.16 22.84 4.13
C ILE A 12 2.26 22.28 4.25
N MET A 13 2.04 22.96 4.23
CA MET A 13 2.00 22.07 4.19
C MET A 13 2.34 21.09 4.10
N GLN A 14 2.47 21.60 4.64
CA GLN A 14 2.94 20.47 3.95
C GLN A 14 3.51 19.36 4.85
N LYS A 15 2.94 18.19 4.81
CA LYS A 15 3.35 17.10 5.66
C LYS A 15 4.56 16.36 5.09
N THR A 16 5.47 15.96 5.95
CA THR A 16 6.54 15.06 5.58
C THR A 16 5.98 13.63 5.49
N GLY A 17 6.73 12.72 4.90
CA GLY A 17 6.33 11.33 4.86
C GLY A 17 6.06 10.74 6.23
N LYS A 18 6.86 11.11 7.21
CA LYS A 18 6.67 10.61 8.56
C LYS A 18 5.35 11.10 9.17
N ALA A 19 5.04 12.38 9.01
CA ALA A 19 3.80 12.91 9.56
C ALA A 19 2.59 12.25 8.90
N PHE A 20 2.69 11.99 7.60
CA PHE A 20 1.63 11.32 6.87
C PHE A 20 1.42 9.90 7.40
N ALA A 21 2.49 9.15 7.61
CA ALA A 21 2.41 7.80 8.15
C ALA A 21 1.85 7.80 9.57
N ASP A 22 2.25 8.76 10.39
CA ASP A 22 1.75 8.87 11.76
C ASP A 22 0.25 9.09 11.79
N GLU A 23 -0.27 9.89 10.86
CA GLU A 23 -1.71 10.10 10.76
C GLU A 23 -2.43 8.80 10.42
N PHE A 24 -1.89 8.04 9.49
CA PHE A 24 -2.48 6.76 9.14
C PHE A 24 -2.48 5.81 10.32
N PHE A 25 -1.39 5.76 11.05
CA PHE A 25 -1.32 4.90 12.23
C PHE A 25 -2.34 5.31 13.27
N ALA A 26 -2.52 6.60 13.50
CA ALA A 26 -3.49 7.07 14.47
C ALA A 26 -4.90 6.67 14.08
N GLU A 27 -5.24 6.79 12.79
CA GLU A 27 -6.55 6.38 12.29
C GLU A 27 -6.73 4.88 12.35
N GLU A 28 -5.74 4.15 11.86
CA GLU A 28 -5.88 2.70 11.76
C GLU A 28 -5.82 2.01 13.11
N ASN A 29 -5.14 2.59 14.07
CA ASN A 29 -5.08 2.00 15.41
C ASN A 29 -6.45 1.93 16.05
N GLN A 30 -7.39 2.74 15.62
CA GLN A 30 -8.73 2.68 16.15
C GLN A 30 -9.53 1.52 15.58
N THR A 31 -9.12 1.00 14.42
CA THR A 31 -9.82 -0.08 13.76
C THR A 31 -9.04 -1.39 13.75
N VAL A 32 -7.71 -1.31 13.82
CA VAL A 32 -6.86 -2.49 13.71
C VAL A 32 -7.13 -3.51 14.80
N HIS A 33 -7.53 -3.07 15.97
CA HIS A 33 -7.91 -4.00 17.03
C HIS A 33 -9.06 -4.91 16.62
N GLU A 34 -9.87 -4.46 15.67
CA GLU A 34 -11.10 -5.13 15.32
C GLU A 34 -11.13 -5.63 13.89
N SER A 35 -10.08 -5.36 13.11
CA SER A 35 -10.07 -5.74 11.71
C SER A 35 -8.69 -6.17 11.28
N ASN A 36 -8.63 -6.85 10.13
CA ASN A 36 -7.39 -7.27 9.49
C ASN A 36 -6.95 -6.26 8.44
N ALA A 37 -7.20 -4.98 8.67
CA ALA A 37 -6.91 -3.96 7.68
C ALA A 37 -5.41 -3.80 7.42
N VAL A 38 -5.07 -3.68 6.16
CA VAL A 38 -3.71 -3.37 5.72
C VAL A 38 -3.78 -2.17 4.79
N VAL A 39 -2.69 -1.42 4.73
CA VAL A 39 -2.61 -0.22 3.90
C VAL A 39 -1.31 -0.24 3.12
N LEU A 40 -1.40 0.13 1.85
CA LEU A 40 -0.24 0.30 0.99
C LEU A 40 -0.34 1.68 0.34
N VAL A 41 0.70 2.47 0.51
CA VAL A 41 0.78 3.80 -0.10
C VAL A 41 1.87 3.76 -1.16
N LEU A 42 1.48 4.04 -2.40
CA LEU A 42 2.41 4.04 -3.54
C LEU A 42 2.54 5.44 -4.10
N MET A 43 3.76 5.82 -4.42
CA MET A 43 3.99 7.08 -5.10
C MET A 43 3.52 6.96 -6.54
N LYS A 44 2.91 8.02 -7.06
CA LYS A 44 2.36 8.00 -8.40
C LYS A 44 3.44 8.09 -9.47
N SER A 45 3.23 7.35 -10.53
CA SER A 45 4.01 7.42 -11.77
C SER A 45 3.12 6.79 -12.82
N ASP A 46 3.47 6.98 -14.10
CA ASP A 46 2.67 6.38 -15.16
C ASP A 46 2.58 4.87 -15.00
N GLU A 47 3.69 4.24 -14.62
CA GLU A 47 3.71 2.79 -14.43
C GLU A 47 2.85 2.36 -13.25
N ILE A 48 2.99 3.06 -12.14
CA ILE A 48 2.23 2.73 -10.94
C ILE A 48 0.74 3.00 -11.16
N ASP A 49 0.41 4.06 -11.88
CA ASP A 49 -0.99 4.36 -12.18
C ASP A 49 -1.63 3.20 -12.95
N ALA A 50 -0.92 2.67 -13.95
CA ALA A 50 -1.43 1.54 -14.71
C ALA A 50 -1.58 0.30 -13.83
N ILE A 51 -0.61 0.04 -12.95
CA ILE A 51 -0.65 -1.10 -12.05
C ILE A 51 -1.85 -1.00 -11.11
N VAL A 52 -2.08 0.17 -10.54
CA VAL A 52 -3.21 0.36 -9.63
C VAL A 52 -4.53 0.15 -10.36
N GLU A 53 -4.66 0.75 -11.54
CA GLU A 53 -5.94 0.69 -12.26
C GLU A 53 -6.23 -0.70 -12.80
N ASP A 54 -5.24 -1.39 -13.31
CA ASP A 54 -5.48 -2.66 -14.01
C ASP A 54 -5.18 -3.89 -13.15
N ILE A 55 -4.25 -3.81 -12.22
CA ILE A 55 -3.90 -4.96 -11.40
C ILE A 55 -4.62 -4.91 -10.05
N VAL A 56 -4.47 -3.81 -9.33
CA VAL A 56 -5.07 -3.72 -8.00
C VAL A 56 -6.59 -3.67 -8.09
N LEU A 57 -7.12 -2.78 -8.92
CA LEU A 57 -8.57 -2.64 -9.08
C LEU A 57 -9.17 -3.69 -10.02
N GLY A 58 -8.33 -4.37 -10.80
CA GLY A 58 -8.78 -5.47 -11.66
C GLY A 58 -8.76 -6.78 -10.90
N GLU A 59 -7.71 -7.58 -11.16
CA GLU A 59 -7.61 -8.90 -10.55
C GLU A 59 -7.51 -8.86 -9.04
N GLY A 60 -6.85 -7.86 -8.50
CA GLY A 60 -6.72 -7.73 -7.05
C GLY A 60 -8.07 -7.60 -6.38
N LYS A 61 -8.93 -6.75 -6.90
CA LYS A 61 -10.24 -6.53 -6.31
C LYS A 61 -11.16 -7.74 -6.51
N LYS A 62 -10.95 -8.50 -7.58
CA LYS A 62 -11.70 -9.75 -7.76
C LYS A 62 -11.35 -10.76 -6.68
N LYS A 63 -10.08 -10.84 -6.32
CA LYS A 63 -9.61 -11.77 -5.29
C LYS A 63 -9.94 -11.26 -3.89
N ASN A 64 -9.92 -9.95 -3.70
CA ASN A 64 -10.20 -9.35 -2.41
C ASN A 64 -11.12 -8.14 -2.61
N PRO A 65 -12.45 -8.36 -2.56
CA PRO A 65 -13.40 -7.27 -2.80
C PRO A 65 -13.34 -6.13 -1.78
N SER A 66 -12.65 -6.32 -0.67
CA SER A 66 -12.52 -5.26 0.34
C SER A 66 -11.55 -4.17 -0.08
N ILE A 67 -10.81 -4.36 -1.17
CA ILE A 67 -9.83 -3.37 -1.62
C ILE A 67 -10.52 -2.05 -1.96
N VAL A 68 -9.99 -0.97 -1.36
CA VAL A 68 -10.42 0.40 -1.63
C VAL A 68 -9.18 1.18 -2.05
N VAL A 69 -9.30 1.96 -3.11
CA VAL A 69 -8.20 2.76 -3.62
C VAL A 69 -8.62 4.22 -3.62
N GLU A 70 -7.78 5.09 -3.07
CA GLU A 70 -8.03 6.52 -3.06
C GLU A 70 -6.86 7.25 -3.72
N ASP A 71 -7.21 8.22 -4.52
CA ASP A 71 -6.26 9.10 -5.18
C ASP A 71 -5.96 10.28 -4.26
N LYS A 72 -4.73 10.31 -3.73
CA LYS A 72 -4.30 11.34 -2.80
C LYS A 72 -3.19 12.15 -3.45
N ALA A 73 -3.49 13.16 -4.18
CA ALA A 73 -2.51 14.09 -4.75
C ALA A 73 -1.09 13.54 -4.85
N GLY A 74 -0.42 12.95 -5.27
CA GLY A 74 0.94 12.41 -5.34
C GLY A 74 1.07 10.96 -4.90
N PHE A 75 0.02 10.41 -4.30
CA PHE A 75 0.03 9.02 -3.83
C PHE A 75 -1.24 8.30 -4.22
N TRP A 76 -1.11 6.97 -4.32
CA TRP A 76 -2.25 6.06 -4.27
C TRP A 76 -2.31 5.49 -2.85
N TRP A 77 -3.47 5.58 -2.23
CA TRP A 77 -3.70 5.02 -0.89
C TRP A 77 -4.62 3.82 -1.07
N ILE A 78 -4.10 2.65 -0.73
CA ILE A 78 -4.79 1.38 -0.97
C ILE A 78 -5.01 0.70 0.37
N LYS A 79 -6.25 0.33 0.64
CA LYS A 79 -6.61 -0.33 1.88
C LYS A 79 -7.39 -1.60 1.57
N ALA A 80 -7.19 -2.63 2.37
CA ALA A 80 -7.91 -3.89 2.21
C ALA A 80 -7.94 -4.63 3.54
N ASP A 81 -8.84 -5.58 3.65
CA ASP A 81 -8.83 -6.51 4.77
C ASP A 81 -8.04 -7.74 4.36
N GLY A 82 -7.17 -8.18 5.25
CA GLY A 82 -6.41 -9.41 5.05
C GLY A 82 -5.11 -9.21 4.33
N ALA A 83 -5.15 -8.97 3.04
CA ALA A 83 -3.92 -8.88 2.26
C ALA A 83 -4.08 -8.07 0.99
N ILE A 84 -2.97 -7.49 0.55
CA ILE A 84 -2.84 -6.86 -0.76
C ILE A 84 -1.66 -7.54 -1.43
N GLU A 85 -1.85 -8.03 -2.67
CA GLU A 85 -0.79 -8.68 -3.43
C GLU A 85 -0.62 -7.99 -4.78
N ILE A 86 0.63 -7.79 -5.17
CA ILE A 86 0.96 -7.27 -6.49
C ILE A 86 2.09 -8.13 -7.05
N ASP A 87 1.85 -8.73 -8.22
CA ASP A 87 2.87 -9.57 -8.85
C ASP A 87 3.58 -8.75 -9.93
N ALA A 88 4.89 -8.57 -9.75
CA ALA A 88 5.68 -7.79 -10.70
C ALA A 88 5.69 -8.42 -12.10
N ALA A 89 5.51 -9.74 -12.19
CA ALA A 89 5.43 -10.39 -13.49
C ALA A 89 4.17 -9.95 -14.24
N ASP A 90 3.05 -9.81 -13.53
CA ASP A 90 1.82 -9.29 -14.11
C ASP A 90 1.99 -7.85 -14.55
N ALA A 91 2.72 -7.07 -13.75
CA ALA A 91 3.01 -5.69 -14.11
C ALA A 91 3.87 -5.60 -15.37
N ALA A 92 4.87 -6.48 -15.50
CA ALA A 92 5.69 -6.52 -16.69
C ALA A 92 4.86 -6.81 -17.93
N ASP A 93 3.94 -7.77 -17.83
CA ASP A 93 3.04 -8.09 -18.93
C ASP A 93 2.17 -6.90 -19.29
N LEU A 94 1.62 -6.24 -18.28
CA LEU A 94 0.77 -5.09 -18.49
C LEU A 94 1.51 -3.95 -19.18
N LEU A 95 2.72 -3.68 -18.71
CA LEU A 95 3.51 -2.54 -19.21
C LEU A 95 4.23 -2.84 -20.51
N GLY A 96 4.34 -4.11 -20.89
CA GLY A 96 5.04 -4.50 -22.11
C GLY A 96 6.54 -4.30 -22.02
N LYS A 97 7.11 -4.35 -20.80
CA LYS A 97 8.54 -4.19 -20.61
C LYS A 97 8.94 -4.85 -19.28
N PRO A 98 10.25 -5.09 -19.08
CA PRO A 98 10.69 -5.67 -17.82
C PRO A 98 10.28 -4.79 -16.64
N PHE A 99 9.76 -5.41 -15.61
CA PHE A 99 9.39 -4.73 -14.37
C PHE A 99 9.58 -5.73 -13.23
N SER A 100 10.47 -5.39 -12.31
CA SER A 100 10.80 -6.29 -11.21
C SER A 100 10.11 -5.85 -9.93
N VAL A 101 10.16 -6.73 -8.93
CA VAL A 101 9.62 -6.38 -7.61
C VAL A 101 10.36 -5.17 -7.03
N TYR A 102 11.62 -4.99 -7.36
CA TYR A 102 12.39 -3.83 -6.88
C TYR A 102 11.89 -2.53 -7.50
N ASP A 103 11.46 -2.60 -8.77
CA ASP A 103 10.86 -1.43 -9.41
C ASP A 103 9.57 -1.02 -8.71
N LEU A 104 8.83 -1.97 -8.20
CA LEU A 104 7.66 -1.68 -7.40
C LEU A 104 8.05 -1.09 -6.05
N LEU A 105 9.01 -1.71 -5.37
CA LEU A 105 9.39 -1.33 -4.01
C LEU A 105 9.90 0.10 -3.90
N VAL A 106 10.61 0.59 -4.92
CA VAL A 106 11.10 1.96 -4.88
C VAL A 106 9.97 2.99 -4.87
N ASN A 107 8.76 2.58 -5.23
CA ASN A 107 7.60 3.45 -5.21
C ASN A 107 6.74 3.26 -3.96
N VAL A 108 7.10 2.36 -3.07
CA VAL A 108 6.36 2.17 -1.82
C VAL A 108 6.76 3.29 -0.86
N SER A 109 5.77 4.08 -0.46
CA SER A 109 6.00 5.18 0.46
C SER A 109 5.76 4.76 1.90
N SER A 110 4.74 3.94 2.13
CA SER A 110 4.36 3.55 3.48
C SER A 110 3.50 2.31 3.42
N THR A 111 3.56 1.52 4.50
CA THR A 111 2.71 0.34 4.63
C THR A 111 2.21 0.23 6.07
N VAL A 112 1.01 -0.34 6.21
CA VAL A 112 0.50 -0.77 7.51
C VAL A 112 0.19 -2.25 7.35
N GLY A 113 0.87 -3.06 8.15
CA GLY A 113 0.80 -4.50 8.05
C GLY A 113 2.19 -5.08 7.86
N ARG A 114 2.23 -6.37 7.60
CA ARG A 114 3.48 -7.07 7.43
C ARG A 114 3.74 -7.30 5.94
N SER A 115 4.83 -6.76 5.44
CA SER A 115 5.14 -6.86 4.01
C SER A 115 6.27 -7.84 3.76
N TYR A 116 6.21 -8.53 2.64
CA TYR A 116 7.27 -9.43 2.22
C TYR A 116 7.19 -9.65 0.72
N THR A 117 8.28 -10.18 0.17
CA THR A 117 8.31 -10.57 -1.24
C THR A 117 8.60 -12.06 -1.33
N LEU A 118 7.99 -12.70 -2.33
CA LEU A 118 8.22 -14.11 -2.59
C LEU A 118 8.25 -14.25 -4.11
N GLY A 119 9.45 -14.50 -4.66
CA GLY A 119 9.62 -14.51 -6.10
C GLY A 119 9.36 -13.13 -6.66
N THR A 120 8.40 -13.01 -7.57
CA THR A 120 8.02 -11.74 -8.18
C THR A 120 6.84 -11.08 -7.48
N LYS A 121 6.32 -11.68 -6.44
CA LYS A 121 5.11 -11.21 -5.78
C LYS A 121 5.44 -10.42 -4.52
N PHE A 122 4.84 -9.24 -4.40
CA PHE A 122 4.91 -8.40 -3.22
C PHE A 122 3.57 -8.52 -2.49
N THR A 123 3.63 -8.78 -1.18
CA THR A 123 2.43 -9.01 -0.38
C THR A 123 2.49 -8.21 0.90
N ILE A 124 1.34 -7.63 1.29
CA ILE A 124 1.16 -7.06 2.61
C ILE A 124 0.03 -7.80 3.26
N THR A 125 0.27 -8.33 4.47
CA THR A 125 -0.77 -9.04 5.22
C THR A 125 -0.98 -8.35 6.55
N SER A 126 -2.14 -8.60 7.15
CA SER A 126 -2.38 -8.12 8.50
C SER A 126 -1.39 -8.82 9.44
N GLU A 127 -1.13 -8.21 10.59
CA GLU A 127 -0.23 -8.83 11.56
C GLU A 127 -0.72 -10.20 11.97
N LEU A 128 -2.02 -10.35 12.12
CA LEU A 128 -2.59 -11.62 12.53
C LEU A 128 -2.32 -12.70 11.48
N MET A 129 -2.55 -12.39 10.21
CA MET A 129 -2.29 -13.36 9.15
C MET A 129 -0.80 -13.63 9.00
N GLY A 130 0.02 -12.61 9.19
CA GLY A 130 1.46 -12.77 9.14
C GLY A 130 1.95 -13.70 10.24
N LEU A 131 1.38 -13.59 11.42
CA LEU A 131 1.73 -14.45 12.54
C LEU A 131 1.34 -15.89 12.25
N ASP A 132 0.14 -16.10 11.73
CA ASP A 132 -0.32 -17.46 11.38
C ASP A 132 0.60 -18.08 10.35
N ARG A 133 1.02 -17.32 9.36
CA ARG A 133 1.93 -17.81 8.35
C ARG A 133 3.29 -18.18 8.96
N ALA A 134 3.79 -17.35 9.86
CA ALA A 134 5.06 -17.62 10.52
C ALA A 134 4.99 -18.91 11.34
N LEU A 135 3.88 -19.13 12.02
CA LEU A 135 3.71 -20.38 12.79
C LEU A 135 3.62 -21.59 11.87
N THR A 136 3.01 -21.42 10.71
CA THR A 136 2.88 -22.51 9.74
C THR A 136 4.23 -22.88 9.14
N ASP A 137 5.10 -21.91 8.96
CA ASP A 137 6.41 -22.14 8.35
C ASP A 137 7.42 -22.78 9.30
N ILE A 138 7.10 -22.83 10.56
CA ILE A 138 7.93 -23.51 11.53
C ILE A 138 7.65 -25.02 11.54
#